data_18a072743ee8377c8a06deb3e49cc833
#
_entry.id   18a072743ee8377c8a06deb3e49cc833
#
_cell.length_a   1.000
_cell.length_b   1.000
_cell.length_c   1.000
_cell.angle_alpha   90.00
_cell.angle_beta   90.00
_cell.angle_gamma   90.00
#
_symmetry.space_group_name_H-M   'P 1'
#
loop_
_entity.id
_entity.type
_entity.pdbx_description
1 polymer ?
#
loop_
_entity_poly.entity_id
_entity_poly.type
_entity_poly.pdbx_seq_one_letter_code
_entity_poly.pdbx_strand_id
1 'polypeptide(L)'
;MDLITVRELYKHPEEYLDKEINVGGWVRSLRDSKAFGFIVVSDGSFFETLQIVYHDTLPNFAEVSKLSVGTAILVKGTLVSTPQAKQPFEIQAAEVTVEGTSSPDYPLQKKRHSLEYLRTISHLRARTNTFQAVFRVRSLVAYAIHQYFQERDFVYVHTPLITGSDCEGAGEMFQVTTMDLNNIPKTEEGKVDFSQDFFGKATNLTVSGQLNAETYAMAFRNVYTFGPTFRAENSNTTRHAAEFWMIEPEMAFADLDDDMCLAEGMLKYIIRFVLEHAPEEMNFFNQFVDKGLLDRLHNVLNSEFGRVTYTEAVKILEEHNDEFDYKVSWGCDLQTEHERYLTEQVFKKPVFVTDYPKEIKAFYMKMNPDNKTVAAVDCLVPGIGEIIGGSQREDDYGRLGARMDELGLKKEDYDFYLDLRKYGSTRHAGFGLGFERCVMYLTGMSNIRDVIPFPRTVNNCEL
;
A
#
# COMPACT_ATOMS: atom_id res chain seq x y z
N MET A 1 -27.05 13.82 -20.48
CA MET A 1 -26.55 12.85 -21.48
C MET A 1 -26.01 11.67 -20.68
N ASP A 2 -26.58 10.49 -20.85
CA ASP A 2 -26.09 9.29 -20.18
C ASP A 2 -24.85 8.79 -20.90
N LEU A 3 -23.70 8.88 -20.25
CA LEU A 3 -22.42 8.41 -20.78
C LEU A 3 -22.20 6.96 -20.35
N ILE A 4 -21.99 6.07 -21.31
CA ILE A 4 -21.61 4.68 -21.07
C ILE A 4 -20.10 4.64 -20.82
N THR A 5 -19.68 3.93 -19.78
CA THR A 5 -18.24 3.80 -19.45
C THR A 5 -17.56 2.75 -20.36
N VAL A 6 -16.27 2.93 -20.60
CA VAL A 6 -15.47 1.93 -21.34
C VAL A 6 -15.53 0.57 -20.61
N ARG A 7 -15.50 0.56 -19.27
CA ARG A 7 -15.67 -0.67 -18.47
C ARG A 7 -16.96 -1.41 -18.80
N GLU A 8 -18.07 -0.69 -18.90
CA GLU A 8 -19.38 -1.27 -19.21
C GLU A 8 -19.39 -1.91 -20.59
N LEU A 9 -18.81 -1.23 -21.60
CA LEU A 9 -18.71 -1.77 -22.95
C LEU A 9 -17.87 -3.05 -23.01
N TYR A 10 -16.80 -3.17 -22.23
CA TYR A 10 -15.98 -4.38 -22.19
C TYR A 10 -16.61 -5.53 -21.41
N LYS A 11 -17.44 -5.22 -20.39
CA LYS A 11 -18.11 -6.24 -19.57
C LYS A 11 -19.39 -6.78 -20.20
N HIS A 12 -20.14 -5.93 -20.90
CA HIS A 12 -21.47 -6.24 -21.45
C HIS A 12 -21.60 -5.75 -22.89
N PRO A 13 -20.68 -6.10 -23.81
CA PRO A 13 -20.68 -5.58 -25.18
C PRO A 13 -21.98 -5.90 -25.93
N GLU A 14 -22.57 -7.08 -25.67
CA GLU A 14 -23.83 -7.54 -26.29
C GLU A 14 -25.00 -6.60 -26.02
N GLU A 15 -24.98 -5.84 -24.95
CA GLU A 15 -26.04 -4.88 -24.63
C GLU A 15 -25.98 -3.62 -25.49
N TYR A 16 -24.81 -3.32 -26.07
CA TYR A 16 -24.54 -2.06 -26.75
C TYR A 16 -24.18 -2.21 -28.26
N LEU A 17 -23.86 -3.40 -28.73
CA LEU A 17 -23.56 -3.64 -30.14
C LEU A 17 -24.73 -3.22 -31.05
N ASP A 18 -24.40 -2.57 -32.16
CA ASP A 18 -25.30 -2.04 -33.17
C ASP A 18 -26.27 -0.95 -32.65
N LYS A 19 -25.99 -0.39 -31.45
CA LYS A 19 -26.75 0.70 -30.87
C LYS A 19 -25.96 2.00 -30.88
N GLU A 20 -26.67 3.11 -30.99
CA GLU A 20 -26.12 4.44 -30.82
C GLU A 20 -25.94 4.72 -29.31
N ILE A 21 -24.72 5.05 -28.92
CA ILE A 21 -24.34 5.32 -27.53
C ILE A 21 -23.55 6.62 -27.42
N ASN A 22 -23.46 7.13 -26.19
CA ASN A 22 -22.63 8.28 -25.85
C ASN A 22 -21.48 7.82 -24.93
N VAL A 23 -20.27 8.25 -25.23
CA VAL A 23 -19.08 8.02 -24.40
C VAL A 23 -18.31 9.32 -24.22
N GLY A 24 -17.60 9.47 -23.10
CA GLY A 24 -16.66 10.56 -22.87
C GLY A 24 -15.28 10.04 -22.55
N GLY A 25 -14.23 10.81 -22.84
CA GLY A 25 -12.90 10.41 -22.44
C GLY A 25 -11.80 11.35 -22.94
N TRP A 26 -10.58 11.01 -22.59
CA TRP A 26 -9.39 11.76 -23.01
C TRP A 26 -8.67 11.07 -24.16
N VAL A 27 -8.30 11.85 -25.18
CA VAL A 27 -7.55 11.38 -26.35
C VAL A 27 -6.18 10.86 -25.91
N ARG A 28 -5.90 9.60 -26.21
CA ARG A 28 -4.61 8.92 -25.99
C ARG A 28 -3.74 8.92 -27.24
N SER A 29 -4.36 8.80 -28.39
CA SER A 29 -3.70 8.95 -29.67
C SER A 29 -4.71 9.29 -30.77
N LEU A 30 -4.23 9.94 -31.80
CA LEU A 30 -4.95 10.24 -33.03
C LEU A 30 -4.16 9.71 -34.21
N ARG A 31 -4.85 9.12 -35.21
CA ARG A 31 -4.33 8.82 -36.54
C ARG A 31 -5.32 9.31 -37.58
N ASP A 32 -4.88 10.27 -38.38
CA ASP A 32 -5.68 10.81 -39.48
C ASP A 32 -5.28 10.20 -40.84
N SER A 33 -6.26 10.00 -41.72
CA SER A 33 -6.10 9.46 -43.07
C SER A 33 -7.08 10.15 -44.02
N LYS A 34 -6.82 11.41 -44.35
CA LYS A 34 -7.53 12.29 -45.28
C LYS A 34 -9.07 12.24 -45.27
N ALA A 35 -9.70 11.08 -45.44
CA ALA A 35 -11.15 10.87 -45.50
C ALA A 35 -11.75 10.28 -44.22
N PHE A 36 -10.91 9.72 -43.34
CA PHE A 36 -11.31 9.14 -42.05
C PHE A 36 -10.12 9.09 -41.13
N GLY A 37 -10.37 8.85 -39.83
CA GLY A 37 -9.29 8.66 -38.87
C GLY A 37 -9.73 7.86 -37.65
N PHE A 38 -8.75 7.62 -36.77
CA PHE A 38 -8.93 6.87 -35.55
C PHE A 38 -8.50 7.69 -34.36
N ILE A 39 -9.38 7.78 -33.35
CA ILE A 39 -9.06 8.33 -32.04
C ILE A 39 -9.07 7.17 -31.05
N VAL A 40 -8.03 7.06 -30.23
CA VAL A 40 -8.03 6.18 -29.07
C VAL A 40 -8.30 7.00 -27.84
N VAL A 41 -9.35 6.65 -27.10
CA VAL A 41 -9.75 7.34 -25.87
C VAL A 41 -9.66 6.42 -24.65
N SER A 42 -9.42 7.03 -23.51
CA SER A 42 -9.57 6.41 -22.19
C SER A 42 -10.47 7.31 -21.34
N ASP A 43 -11.48 6.72 -20.72
CA ASP A 43 -12.32 7.39 -19.76
C ASP A 43 -11.86 7.18 -18.31
N GLY A 44 -10.81 6.39 -18.11
CA GLY A 44 -10.29 6.00 -16.81
C GLY A 44 -11.09 4.93 -16.06
N SER A 45 -12.22 4.47 -16.60
CA SER A 45 -13.05 3.46 -15.95
C SER A 45 -12.49 2.03 -16.09
N PHE A 46 -11.71 1.79 -17.14
CA PHE A 46 -11.14 0.48 -17.43
C PHE A 46 -9.68 0.61 -17.90
N PHE A 47 -8.92 -0.48 -17.82
CA PHE A 47 -7.52 -0.48 -18.25
C PHE A 47 -7.38 -0.39 -19.77
N GLU A 48 -8.22 -1.12 -20.50
CA GLU A 48 -8.24 -1.07 -21.96
C GLU A 48 -8.87 0.25 -22.45
N THR A 49 -8.51 0.61 -23.68
CA THR A 49 -8.95 1.85 -24.33
C THR A 49 -10.02 1.57 -25.38
N LEU A 50 -10.75 2.60 -25.75
CA LEU A 50 -11.79 2.53 -26.77
C LEU A 50 -11.32 3.21 -28.07
N GLN A 51 -11.50 2.55 -29.22
CA GLN A 51 -11.25 3.11 -30.53
C GLN A 51 -12.51 3.80 -31.07
N ILE A 52 -12.33 5.00 -31.57
CA ILE A 52 -13.35 5.80 -32.25
C ILE A 52 -12.92 5.98 -33.70
N VAL A 53 -13.79 5.67 -34.66
CA VAL A 53 -13.58 5.94 -36.06
C VAL A 53 -14.41 7.17 -36.44
N TYR A 54 -13.79 8.14 -37.07
CA TYR A 54 -14.45 9.33 -37.56
C TYR A 54 -14.22 9.52 -39.07
N HIS A 55 -15.17 10.12 -39.75
CA HIS A 55 -15.15 10.34 -41.21
C HIS A 55 -15.23 11.82 -41.56
N ASP A 56 -14.85 12.17 -42.78
CA ASP A 56 -14.91 13.53 -43.32
C ASP A 56 -16.33 14.09 -43.46
N THR A 57 -17.34 13.25 -43.21
CA THR A 57 -18.76 13.65 -43.09
C THR A 57 -19.09 14.37 -41.81
N LEU A 58 -18.21 14.35 -40.79
CA LEU A 58 -18.42 15.11 -39.56
C LEU A 58 -18.38 16.61 -39.83
N PRO A 59 -19.34 17.41 -39.32
CA PRO A 59 -19.38 18.87 -39.52
C PRO A 59 -18.07 19.57 -39.06
N ASN A 60 -17.44 19.06 -38.02
CA ASN A 60 -16.19 19.60 -37.46
C ASN A 60 -14.96 18.70 -37.74
N PHE A 61 -14.95 17.96 -38.83
CA PHE A 61 -13.85 17.09 -39.23
C PHE A 61 -12.47 17.79 -39.18
N ALA A 62 -12.39 19.04 -39.62
CA ALA A 62 -11.15 19.83 -39.63
C ALA A 62 -10.58 20.11 -38.23
N GLU A 63 -11.44 20.14 -37.23
CA GLU A 63 -11.05 20.24 -35.81
C GLU A 63 -10.67 18.87 -35.26
N VAL A 64 -11.52 17.86 -35.46
CA VAL A 64 -11.35 16.50 -34.95
C VAL A 64 -10.05 15.85 -35.49
N SER A 65 -9.72 16.08 -36.76
CA SER A 65 -8.49 15.57 -37.38
C SER A 65 -7.17 16.16 -36.81
N LYS A 66 -7.26 17.18 -35.95
CA LYS A 66 -6.11 17.87 -35.32
C LYS A 66 -6.09 17.78 -33.80
N LEU A 67 -6.93 16.92 -33.21
CA LEU A 67 -6.97 16.77 -31.76
C LEU A 67 -5.62 16.39 -31.17
N SER A 68 -5.25 17.08 -30.10
CA SER A 68 -4.01 16.78 -29.33
C SER A 68 -4.26 15.68 -28.31
N VAL A 69 -3.21 14.96 -27.93
CA VAL A 69 -3.23 14.02 -26.77
C VAL A 69 -3.62 14.80 -25.50
N GLY A 70 -4.49 14.20 -24.70
CA GLY A 70 -5.02 14.82 -23.47
C GLY A 70 -6.28 15.65 -23.67
N THR A 71 -6.71 15.91 -24.91
CA THR A 71 -7.99 16.58 -25.19
C THR A 71 -9.16 15.76 -24.64
N ALA A 72 -10.09 16.40 -23.96
CA ALA A 72 -11.34 15.78 -23.51
C ALA A 72 -12.41 15.89 -24.58
N ILE A 73 -13.06 14.77 -24.91
CA ILE A 73 -14.10 14.70 -25.95
C ILE A 73 -15.32 13.91 -25.47
N LEU A 74 -16.47 14.29 -26.00
CA LEU A 74 -17.70 13.49 -25.99
C LEU A 74 -17.93 12.96 -27.39
N VAL A 75 -18.32 11.70 -27.50
CA VAL A 75 -18.58 11.03 -28.75
C VAL A 75 -19.95 10.38 -28.70
N LYS A 76 -20.76 10.66 -29.74
CA LYS A 76 -21.99 9.96 -30.02
C LYS A 76 -21.78 9.13 -31.27
N GLY A 77 -22.12 7.83 -31.24
CA GLY A 77 -21.92 6.96 -32.38
C GLY A 77 -22.40 5.54 -32.12
N THR A 78 -22.29 4.70 -33.17
CA THR A 78 -22.71 3.31 -33.11
C THR A 78 -21.54 2.41 -32.70
N LEU A 79 -21.74 1.56 -31.69
CA LEU A 79 -20.78 0.52 -31.33
C LEU A 79 -20.85 -0.63 -32.33
N VAL A 80 -19.73 -0.95 -32.99
CA VAL A 80 -19.66 -2.02 -33.98
C VAL A 80 -18.61 -3.06 -33.59
N SER A 81 -18.91 -4.34 -33.87
CA SER A 81 -17.99 -5.45 -33.61
C SER A 81 -16.84 -5.44 -34.64
N THR A 82 -15.61 -5.71 -34.16
CA THR A 82 -14.39 -5.75 -34.97
C THR A 82 -13.60 -7.04 -34.74
N PRO A 83 -14.15 -8.23 -35.04
CA PRO A 83 -13.55 -9.53 -34.71
C PRO A 83 -12.22 -9.81 -35.40
N GLN A 84 -11.88 -9.04 -36.44
CA GLN A 84 -10.60 -9.15 -37.18
C GLN A 84 -9.54 -8.14 -36.68
N ALA A 85 -9.92 -7.20 -35.79
CA ALA A 85 -9.02 -6.21 -35.26
C ALA A 85 -8.42 -6.66 -33.91
N LYS A 86 -7.47 -5.87 -33.40
CA LYS A 86 -6.90 -6.11 -32.05
C LYS A 86 -7.93 -5.89 -30.94
N GLN A 87 -8.77 -4.85 -31.08
CA GLN A 87 -9.88 -4.54 -30.18
C GLN A 87 -11.15 -5.30 -30.60
N PRO A 88 -12.02 -5.70 -29.67
CA PRO A 88 -13.22 -6.48 -29.98
C PRO A 88 -14.33 -5.65 -30.67
N PHE A 89 -14.32 -4.33 -30.49
CA PHE A 89 -15.30 -3.40 -31.03
C PHE A 89 -14.69 -1.99 -31.17
N GLU A 90 -15.41 -1.12 -31.88
CA GLU A 90 -15.09 0.30 -32.03
C GLU A 90 -16.38 1.12 -32.14
N ILE A 91 -16.30 2.45 -31.96
CA ILE A 91 -17.43 3.35 -32.21
C ILE A 91 -17.26 4.03 -33.57
N GLN A 92 -18.28 3.88 -34.43
CA GLN A 92 -18.43 4.69 -35.62
C GLN A 92 -19.09 6.03 -35.20
N ALA A 93 -18.29 7.10 -35.17
CA ALA A 93 -18.74 8.39 -34.67
C ALA A 93 -19.71 9.06 -35.61
N ALA A 94 -20.87 9.46 -35.07
CA ALA A 94 -21.83 10.36 -35.71
C ALA A 94 -21.61 11.83 -35.29
N GLU A 95 -21.11 12.04 -34.10
CA GLU A 95 -20.80 13.36 -33.54
C GLU A 95 -19.59 13.26 -32.60
N VAL A 96 -18.70 14.25 -32.66
CA VAL A 96 -17.58 14.43 -31.72
C VAL A 96 -17.58 15.87 -31.22
N THR A 97 -17.75 16.04 -29.92
CA THR A 97 -17.72 17.34 -29.26
C THR A 97 -16.43 17.49 -28.46
N VAL A 98 -15.72 18.60 -28.65
CA VAL A 98 -14.53 18.93 -27.85
C VAL A 98 -14.96 19.65 -26.58
N GLU A 99 -14.79 19.00 -25.43
CA GLU A 99 -15.12 19.58 -24.10
C GLU A 99 -13.96 20.44 -23.58
N GLY A 100 -12.72 19.99 -23.78
CA GLY A 100 -11.55 20.71 -23.31
C GLY A 100 -10.33 20.41 -24.15
N THR A 101 -9.69 21.42 -24.69
CA THR A 101 -8.50 21.29 -25.51
C THR A 101 -7.28 21.03 -24.64
N SER A 102 -6.28 20.33 -25.20
CA SER A 102 -4.97 20.11 -24.58
C SER A 102 -3.92 20.99 -25.23
N SER A 103 -3.16 21.70 -24.42
CA SER A 103 -2.07 22.55 -24.90
C SER A 103 -0.94 21.74 -25.56
N PRO A 104 -0.24 22.30 -26.55
CA PRO A 104 0.88 21.61 -27.23
C PRO A 104 2.06 21.23 -26.32
N ASP A 105 2.19 21.87 -25.18
CA ASP A 105 3.21 21.58 -24.15
C ASP A 105 2.80 20.51 -23.15
N TYR A 106 1.66 19.81 -23.39
CA TYR A 106 1.21 18.70 -22.56
C TYR A 106 2.34 17.67 -22.36
N PRO A 107 2.76 17.40 -21.09
CA PRO A 107 4.01 16.70 -20.83
C PRO A 107 3.97 15.22 -21.16
N LEU A 108 2.77 14.60 -21.16
CA LEU A 108 2.59 13.16 -21.42
C LEU A 108 2.39 12.88 -22.91
N GLN A 109 3.38 13.25 -23.73
CA GLN A 109 3.38 12.96 -25.15
C GLN A 109 3.56 11.46 -25.43
N LYS A 110 3.27 11.02 -26.69
CA LYS A 110 3.37 9.64 -27.13
C LYS A 110 4.83 9.16 -27.17
N LYS A 111 5.47 9.03 -26.03
CA LYS A 111 6.81 8.47 -25.82
C LYS A 111 6.88 7.77 -24.47
N ARG A 112 7.90 6.93 -24.28
CA ARG A 112 8.16 6.35 -22.95
C ARG A 112 8.71 7.44 -22.01
N HIS A 113 8.12 7.52 -20.82
CA HIS A 113 8.58 8.39 -19.73
C HIS A 113 9.20 7.54 -18.64
N SER A 114 10.29 8.03 -18.02
CA SER A 114 10.87 7.36 -16.85
C SER A 114 10.01 7.60 -15.61
N LEU A 115 10.08 6.69 -14.64
CA LEU A 115 9.34 6.85 -13.38
C LEU A 115 9.82 8.09 -12.62
N GLU A 116 11.13 8.40 -12.66
CA GLU A 116 11.70 9.60 -12.05
C GLU A 116 11.05 10.88 -12.60
N TYR A 117 10.93 10.98 -13.92
CA TYR A 117 10.24 12.10 -14.54
C TYR A 117 8.77 12.17 -14.14
N LEU A 118 8.07 11.02 -14.13
CA LEU A 118 6.66 10.99 -13.75
C LEU A 118 6.40 11.39 -12.29
N ARG A 119 7.39 11.21 -11.40
CA ARG A 119 7.31 11.73 -10.01
C ARG A 119 7.31 13.26 -9.96
N THR A 120 7.98 13.94 -10.90
CA THR A 120 7.96 15.41 -10.95
C THR A 120 6.65 16.01 -11.43
N ILE A 121 5.76 15.19 -12.00
CA ILE A 121 4.43 15.57 -12.47
C ILE A 121 3.35 14.66 -11.86
N SER A 122 3.40 14.45 -10.55
CA SER A 122 2.54 13.52 -9.82
C SER A 122 1.05 13.71 -10.11
N HIS A 123 0.59 14.96 -10.28
CA HIS A 123 -0.79 15.32 -10.63
C HIS A 123 -1.24 14.85 -12.04
N LEU A 124 -0.32 14.54 -12.94
CA LEU A 124 -0.64 14.06 -14.29
C LEU A 124 -0.29 12.60 -14.52
N ARG A 125 0.64 12.03 -13.74
CA ARG A 125 1.14 10.66 -13.99
C ARG A 125 0.05 9.59 -13.96
N ALA A 126 -1.05 9.81 -13.23
CA ALA A 126 -2.21 8.92 -13.24
C ALA A 126 -2.86 8.74 -14.62
N ARG A 127 -2.58 9.64 -15.57
CA ARG A 127 -3.01 9.50 -16.97
C ARG A 127 -2.18 8.50 -17.78
N THR A 128 -1.09 7.94 -17.24
CA THR A 128 -0.29 6.89 -17.89
C THR A 128 -0.85 5.50 -17.59
N ASN A 129 -0.65 4.53 -18.48
CA ASN A 129 -1.11 3.16 -18.25
C ASN A 129 -0.53 2.56 -16.97
N THR A 130 0.76 2.78 -16.70
CA THR A 130 1.42 2.27 -15.49
C THR A 130 0.72 2.74 -14.23
N PHE A 131 0.48 4.05 -14.10
CA PHE A 131 -0.13 4.59 -12.89
C PHE A 131 -1.64 4.40 -12.82
N GLN A 132 -2.33 4.28 -13.97
CA GLN A 132 -3.71 3.80 -13.96
C GLN A 132 -3.80 2.40 -13.37
N ALA A 133 -2.93 1.49 -13.81
CA ALA A 133 -2.88 0.14 -13.27
C ALA A 133 -2.53 0.13 -11.78
N VAL A 134 -1.47 0.84 -11.37
CA VAL A 134 -1.03 0.90 -9.96
C VAL A 134 -2.15 1.39 -9.05
N PHE A 135 -2.77 2.53 -9.36
CA PHE A 135 -3.76 3.12 -8.46
C PHE A 135 -5.11 2.40 -8.50
N ARG A 136 -5.43 1.71 -9.60
CA ARG A 136 -6.59 0.81 -9.63
C ARG A 136 -6.36 -0.40 -8.74
N VAL A 137 -5.20 -1.07 -8.85
CA VAL A 137 -4.85 -2.18 -7.97
C VAL A 137 -4.79 -1.73 -6.51
N ARG A 138 -4.17 -0.57 -6.21
CA ARG A 138 -4.16 0.01 -4.86
C ARG A 138 -5.57 0.17 -4.28
N SER A 139 -6.51 0.67 -5.08
CA SER A 139 -7.92 0.82 -4.66
C SER A 139 -8.58 -0.52 -4.37
N LEU A 140 -8.37 -1.52 -5.23
CA LEU A 140 -8.91 -2.87 -5.04
C LEU A 140 -8.32 -3.57 -3.81
N VAL A 141 -7.02 -3.41 -3.56
CA VAL A 141 -6.35 -3.96 -2.37
C VAL A 141 -6.95 -3.38 -1.09
N ALA A 142 -7.19 -2.07 -1.04
CA ALA A 142 -7.83 -1.43 0.10
C ALA A 142 -9.23 -2.01 0.37
N TYR A 143 -10.03 -2.18 -0.68
CA TYR A 143 -11.35 -2.80 -0.56
C TYR A 143 -11.24 -4.27 -0.11
N ALA A 144 -10.35 -5.05 -0.69
CA ALA A 144 -10.13 -6.46 -0.33
C ALA A 144 -9.75 -6.63 1.15
N ILE A 145 -8.91 -5.74 1.68
CA ILE A 145 -8.51 -5.75 3.09
C ILE A 145 -9.73 -5.51 3.99
N HIS A 146 -10.53 -4.48 3.71
CA HIS A 146 -11.74 -4.22 4.47
C HIS A 146 -12.72 -5.39 4.38
N GLN A 147 -12.92 -5.96 3.19
CA GLN A 147 -13.80 -7.11 3.00
C GLN A 147 -13.31 -8.33 3.80
N TYR A 148 -12.01 -8.64 3.75
CA TYR A 148 -11.41 -9.76 4.49
C TYR A 148 -11.72 -9.70 5.98
N PHE A 149 -11.53 -8.54 6.60
CA PHE A 149 -11.75 -8.36 8.02
C PHE A 149 -13.24 -8.31 8.39
N GLN A 150 -14.06 -7.61 7.59
CA GLN A 150 -15.50 -7.50 7.86
C GLN A 150 -16.21 -8.86 7.74
N GLU A 151 -15.83 -9.70 6.77
CA GLU A 151 -16.36 -11.08 6.63
C GLU A 151 -15.97 -12.01 7.80
N ARG A 152 -15.04 -11.58 8.67
CA ARG A 152 -14.54 -12.31 9.85
C ARG A 152 -14.92 -11.65 11.17
N ASP A 153 -15.92 -10.76 11.13
CA ASP A 153 -16.43 -10.05 12.30
C ASP A 153 -15.39 -9.19 13.04
N PHE A 154 -14.37 -8.68 12.34
CA PHE A 154 -13.46 -7.69 12.88
C PHE A 154 -14.10 -6.31 12.87
N VAL A 155 -13.95 -5.57 13.95
CA VAL A 155 -14.39 -4.18 14.04
C VAL A 155 -13.30 -3.24 13.56
N TYR A 156 -13.62 -2.39 12.58
CA TYR A 156 -12.72 -1.32 12.13
C TYR A 156 -12.67 -0.20 13.17
N VAL A 157 -11.50 0.12 13.68
CA VAL A 157 -11.30 1.14 14.72
C VAL A 157 -10.53 2.33 14.18
N HIS A 158 -11.08 3.53 14.38
CA HIS A 158 -10.37 4.78 14.16
C HIS A 158 -9.46 5.07 15.36
N THR A 159 -8.17 4.89 15.22
CA THR A 159 -7.15 5.28 16.20
C THR A 159 -6.66 6.71 15.93
N PRO A 160 -6.24 7.47 16.97
CA PRO A 160 -5.81 8.85 16.80
C PRO A 160 -4.56 8.98 15.93
N LEU A 161 -4.57 9.96 15.02
CA LEU A 161 -3.37 10.33 14.24
C LEU A 161 -2.45 11.28 15.03
N ILE A 162 -3.02 12.09 15.94
CA ILE A 162 -2.27 12.96 16.85
C ILE A 162 -2.23 12.28 18.19
N THR A 163 -1.03 12.02 18.70
CA THR A 163 -0.82 11.26 19.93
C THR A 163 0.20 11.92 20.85
N GLY A 164 0.06 11.67 22.15
CA GLY A 164 1.07 12.03 23.15
C GLY A 164 1.99 10.87 23.54
N SER A 165 1.80 9.66 22.96
CA SER A 165 2.60 8.47 23.26
C SER A 165 3.34 7.97 22.02
N ASP A 166 4.52 7.38 22.21
CA ASP A 166 5.29 6.73 21.17
C ASP A 166 5.04 5.21 21.22
N CYS A 167 4.40 4.64 20.21
CA CYS A 167 4.08 3.21 20.16
C CYS A 167 5.34 2.33 20.12
N GLU A 168 6.40 2.77 19.47
CA GLU A 168 7.62 1.97 19.30
C GLU A 168 8.67 2.29 20.40
N GLY A 169 8.48 3.39 21.15
CA GLY A 169 9.35 3.81 22.25
C GLY A 169 10.69 4.42 21.84
N ALA A 170 10.95 4.57 20.53
CA ALA A 170 12.17 5.15 19.96
C ALA A 170 11.94 5.77 18.58
N GLY A 171 10.68 6.00 18.19
CA GLY A 171 10.32 6.49 16.86
C GLY A 171 10.69 7.96 16.66
N GLU A 172 11.27 8.30 15.52
CA GLU A 172 11.39 9.69 15.09
C GLU A 172 10.02 10.19 14.63
N MET A 173 9.36 11.00 15.47
CA MET A 173 8.00 11.47 15.25
C MET A 173 7.96 12.91 14.76
N PHE A 174 7.04 13.20 13.82
CA PHE A 174 6.72 14.59 13.48
C PHE A 174 5.96 15.25 14.62
N GLN A 175 6.44 16.38 15.09
CA GLN A 175 5.78 17.15 16.13
C GLN A 175 4.59 17.93 15.57
N VAL A 176 3.46 17.90 16.29
CA VAL A 176 2.27 18.71 16.00
C VAL A 176 2.18 19.85 16.99
N THR A 177 2.17 21.07 16.50
CA THR A 177 2.09 22.28 17.34
C THR A 177 1.36 23.40 16.63
N THR A 178 0.69 24.26 17.40
CA THR A 178 0.08 25.51 16.93
C THR A 178 0.86 26.75 17.43
N MET A 179 1.99 26.56 18.13
CA MET A 179 2.82 27.64 18.58
C MET A 179 3.47 28.40 17.44
N ASP A 180 3.64 29.71 17.60
CA ASP A 180 4.46 30.50 16.70
C ASP A 180 5.95 30.13 16.86
N LEU A 181 6.54 29.53 15.87
CA LEU A 181 7.94 29.10 15.88
C LEU A 181 8.94 30.27 16.01
N ASN A 182 8.52 31.51 15.74
CA ASN A 182 9.34 32.71 15.95
C ASN A 182 9.27 33.21 17.41
N ASN A 183 8.26 32.78 18.18
CA ASN A 183 8.03 33.23 19.56
C ASN A 183 7.54 32.07 20.43
N ILE A 184 8.39 31.05 20.60
CA ILE A 184 8.06 29.83 21.34
C ILE A 184 8.03 30.13 22.85
N PRO A 185 6.90 29.89 23.56
CA PRO A 185 6.83 29.99 25.01
C PRO A 185 7.84 29.07 25.67
N LYS A 186 8.45 29.55 26.76
CA LYS A 186 9.45 28.79 27.54
C LYS A 186 9.12 28.75 28.99
N THR A 187 9.44 27.62 29.63
CA THR A 187 9.40 27.43 31.08
C THR A 187 10.52 28.25 31.76
N GLU A 188 10.50 28.37 33.05
CA GLU A 188 11.56 28.99 33.86
C GLU A 188 12.95 28.33 33.61
N GLU A 189 12.96 27.04 33.29
CA GLU A 189 14.16 26.27 32.95
C GLU A 189 14.65 26.50 31.50
N GLY A 190 13.96 27.31 30.71
CA GLY A 190 14.29 27.58 29.30
C GLY A 190 13.85 26.51 28.29
N LYS A 191 13.11 25.47 28.73
CA LYS A 191 12.52 24.45 27.85
C LYS A 191 11.25 25.00 27.19
N VAL A 192 10.80 24.36 26.10
CA VAL A 192 9.51 24.68 25.46
C VAL A 192 8.37 24.42 26.47
N ASP A 193 7.49 25.41 26.64
CA ASP A 193 6.32 25.31 27.49
C ASP A 193 5.10 24.81 26.72
N PHE A 194 5.00 23.50 26.58
CA PHE A 194 3.88 22.86 25.88
C PHE A 194 2.51 23.02 26.60
N SER A 195 2.48 23.49 27.87
CA SER A 195 1.21 23.78 28.51
C SER A 195 0.43 24.90 27.83
N GLN A 196 1.11 25.74 27.04
CA GLN A 196 0.53 26.82 26.23
C GLN A 196 0.20 26.40 24.80
N ASP A 197 0.48 25.16 24.40
CA ASP A 197 0.10 24.64 23.09
C ASP A 197 -1.35 24.15 23.09
N PHE A 198 -1.90 23.88 21.89
CA PHE A 198 -3.31 23.52 21.68
C PHE A 198 -3.80 22.39 22.59
N PHE A 199 -3.02 21.32 22.74
CA PHE A 199 -3.38 20.17 23.58
C PHE A 199 -2.87 20.25 25.02
N GLY A 200 -2.20 21.34 25.42
CA GLY A 200 -1.62 21.51 26.76
C GLY A 200 -0.45 20.56 27.07
N LYS A 201 0.07 19.85 26.09
CA LYS A 201 1.21 18.94 26.17
C LYS A 201 1.86 18.75 24.79
N ALA A 202 3.07 18.20 24.78
CA ALA A 202 3.72 17.81 23.52
C ALA A 202 2.91 16.71 22.82
N THR A 203 2.65 16.90 21.52
CA THR A 203 1.94 15.95 20.68
C THR A 203 2.66 15.75 19.34
N ASN A 204 2.45 14.56 18.76
CA ASN A 204 3.12 14.14 17.55
C ASN A 204 2.15 13.42 16.60
N LEU A 205 2.52 13.28 15.34
CA LEU A 205 1.85 12.34 14.44
C LEU A 205 2.24 10.91 14.79
N THR A 206 1.27 10.00 14.79
CA THR A 206 1.44 8.61 15.20
C THR A 206 2.35 7.81 14.28
N VAL A 207 3.13 6.89 14.84
CA VAL A 207 3.92 5.90 14.11
C VAL A 207 3.18 4.56 13.97
N SER A 208 2.07 4.35 14.71
CA SER A 208 1.24 3.14 14.69
C SER A 208 -0.04 3.37 15.50
N GLY A 209 -1.14 2.74 15.09
CA GLY A 209 -2.40 2.70 15.84
C GLY A 209 -2.51 1.55 16.82
N GLN A 210 -1.50 0.67 16.91
CA GLN A 210 -1.53 -0.60 17.64
C GLN A 210 -1.97 -0.46 19.11
N LEU A 211 -1.29 0.38 19.90
CA LEU A 211 -1.58 0.48 21.34
C LEU A 211 -3.03 0.89 21.62
N ASN A 212 -3.58 1.77 20.79
CA ASN A 212 -4.98 2.17 20.90
C ASN A 212 -5.92 1.06 20.41
N ALA A 213 -5.54 0.32 19.34
CA ALA A 213 -6.33 -0.81 18.84
C ALA A 213 -6.42 -1.93 19.89
N GLU A 214 -5.35 -2.24 20.62
CA GLU A 214 -5.36 -3.23 21.70
C GLU A 214 -6.40 -2.89 22.77
N THR A 215 -6.65 -1.61 23.07
CA THR A 215 -7.69 -1.23 24.04
C THR A 215 -9.08 -1.68 23.59
N TYR A 216 -9.34 -1.60 22.30
CA TYR A 216 -10.61 -2.02 21.70
C TYR A 216 -10.69 -3.53 21.49
N ALA A 217 -9.57 -4.21 21.24
CA ALA A 217 -9.52 -5.67 21.21
C ALA A 217 -9.96 -6.29 22.54
N MET A 218 -9.62 -5.66 23.67
CA MET A 218 -10.07 -6.09 25.01
C MET A 218 -11.58 -5.92 25.25
N ALA A 219 -12.31 -5.27 24.32
CA ALA A 219 -13.75 -5.09 24.40
C ALA A 219 -14.51 -5.79 23.25
N PHE A 220 -13.95 -5.74 22.04
CA PHE A 220 -14.59 -6.25 20.82
C PHE A 220 -13.99 -7.57 20.33
N ARG A 221 -12.99 -8.10 21.00
CA ARG A 221 -12.25 -9.32 20.68
C ARG A 221 -11.35 -9.20 19.44
N ASN A 222 -11.91 -8.91 18.28
CA ASN A 222 -11.18 -8.78 17.02
C ASN A 222 -11.38 -7.38 16.44
N VAL A 223 -10.30 -6.65 16.27
CA VAL A 223 -10.34 -5.29 15.71
C VAL A 223 -9.23 -5.13 14.68
N TYR A 224 -9.35 -4.12 13.84
CA TYR A 224 -8.25 -3.70 12.97
C TYR A 224 -8.25 -2.21 12.75
N THR A 225 -7.07 -1.65 12.53
CA THR A 225 -6.89 -0.30 11.99
C THR A 225 -6.52 -0.38 10.50
N PHE A 226 -6.85 0.64 9.76
CA PHE A 226 -6.34 0.88 8.43
C PHE A 226 -6.23 2.39 8.26
N GLY A 227 -5.08 2.93 8.52
CA GLY A 227 -4.90 4.37 8.60
C GLY A 227 -3.49 4.87 8.34
N PRO A 228 -3.36 6.18 8.14
CA PRO A 228 -2.07 6.84 7.95
C PRO A 228 -1.18 6.68 9.18
N THR A 229 0.09 6.45 8.92
CA THR A 229 1.18 6.47 9.89
C THR A 229 2.32 7.33 9.37
N PHE A 230 3.12 7.89 10.29
CA PHE A 230 4.11 8.91 9.97
C PHE A 230 5.44 8.57 10.65
N ARG A 231 6.54 8.64 9.90
CA ARG A 231 7.89 8.47 10.43
C ARG A 231 8.80 9.57 9.92
N ALA A 232 9.47 10.27 10.83
CA ALA A 232 10.37 11.38 10.52
C ALA A 232 11.81 10.94 10.25
N GLU A 233 12.04 9.65 10.08
CA GLU A 233 13.35 9.06 9.81
C GLU A 233 13.98 9.68 8.56
N ASN A 234 15.23 10.13 8.69
CA ASN A 234 16.01 10.64 7.56
C ASN A 234 16.53 9.49 6.68
N SER A 235 15.62 8.70 6.13
CA SER A 235 15.91 7.55 5.26
C SER A 235 15.48 7.84 3.82
N ASN A 236 16.42 7.75 2.88
CA ASN A 236 16.18 8.00 1.46
C ASN A 236 16.26 6.72 0.63
N THR A 237 15.66 5.62 1.08
CA THR A 237 15.62 4.35 0.37
C THR A 237 14.40 4.26 -0.56
N THR A 238 14.35 3.19 -1.34
CA THR A 238 13.20 2.88 -2.21
C THR A 238 11.98 2.34 -1.44
N ARG A 239 12.11 2.06 -0.15
CA ARG A 239 11.10 1.43 0.70
C ARG A 239 10.57 2.32 1.83
N HIS A 240 11.13 3.53 2.01
CA HIS A 240 10.73 4.46 3.07
C HIS A 240 9.99 5.66 2.52
N ALA A 241 8.90 5.99 3.17
CA ALA A 241 8.13 7.21 3.00
C ALA A 241 7.83 7.79 4.39
N ALA A 242 7.72 9.11 4.47
CA ALA A 242 7.41 9.79 5.74
C ALA A 242 5.93 9.66 6.13
N GLU A 243 5.06 9.43 5.15
CA GLU A 243 3.63 9.16 5.30
C GLU A 243 3.28 7.90 4.49
N PHE A 244 2.67 6.94 5.15
CA PHE A 244 2.23 5.67 4.56
C PHE A 244 1.05 5.12 5.36
N TRP A 245 0.44 4.02 4.92
CA TRP A 245 -0.71 3.42 5.59
C TRP A 245 -0.35 2.09 6.20
N MET A 246 -0.86 1.83 7.40
CA MET A 246 -0.71 0.55 8.09
C MET A 246 -2.07 -0.13 8.26
N ILE A 247 -2.06 -1.44 8.12
CA ILE A 247 -3.16 -2.33 8.50
C ILE A 247 -2.70 -3.10 9.75
N GLU A 248 -3.40 -2.92 10.86
CA GLU A 248 -2.96 -3.43 12.14
C GLU A 248 -4.15 -4.12 12.84
N PRO A 249 -4.38 -5.43 12.60
CA PRO A 249 -5.33 -6.24 13.35
C PRO A 249 -4.80 -6.57 14.74
N GLU A 250 -5.72 -6.63 15.72
CA GLU A 250 -5.46 -7.10 17.09
C GLU A 250 -6.58 -8.06 17.52
N MET A 251 -6.18 -9.22 18.07
CA MET A 251 -7.10 -10.30 18.45
C MET A 251 -6.90 -10.66 19.92
N ALA A 252 -7.94 -10.50 20.73
CA ALA A 252 -7.96 -11.04 22.09
C ALA A 252 -8.18 -12.56 22.08
N PHE A 253 -7.66 -13.25 23.09
CA PHE A 253 -7.67 -14.72 23.24
C PHE A 253 -6.88 -15.46 22.16
N ALA A 254 -6.02 -14.79 21.43
CA ALA A 254 -5.17 -15.30 20.38
C ALA A 254 -3.70 -15.42 20.83
N ASP A 255 -2.99 -16.35 20.28
CA ASP A 255 -1.56 -16.53 20.43
C ASP A 255 -0.81 -16.27 19.11
N LEU A 256 0.49 -16.54 19.08
CA LEU A 256 1.33 -16.29 17.90
C LEU A 256 0.91 -17.16 16.69
N ASP A 257 0.44 -18.39 16.93
CA ASP A 257 -0.04 -19.27 15.86
C ASP A 257 -1.32 -18.74 15.21
N ASP A 258 -2.25 -18.22 16.01
CA ASP A 258 -3.46 -17.57 15.52
C ASP A 258 -3.12 -16.34 14.66
N ASP A 259 -2.12 -15.55 15.09
CA ASP A 259 -1.64 -14.37 14.37
C ASP A 259 -1.05 -14.73 12.99
N MET A 260 -0.19 -15.75 12.95
CA MET A 260 0.36 -16.28 11.70
C MET A 260 -0.73 -16.81 10.76
N CYS A 261 -1.73 -17.50 11.28
CA CYS A 261 -2.85 -18.01 10.49
C CYS A 261 -3.67 -16.86 9.87
N LEU A 262 -3.93 -15.79 10.64
CA LEU A 262 -4.63 -14.61 10.13
C LEU A 262 -3.81 -13.91 9.03
N ALA A 263 -2.50 -13.72 9.26
CA ALA A 263 -1.59 -13.08 8.32
C ALA A 263 -1.50 -13.83 6.98
N GLU A 264 -1.30 -15.17 7.03
CA GLU A 264 -1.29 -16.03 5.83
C GLU A 264 -2.61 -15.95 5.08
N GLY A 265 -3.73 -16.08 5.80
CA GLY A 265 -5.07 -16.01 5.23
C GLY A 265 -5.36 -14.68 4.55
N MET A 266 -4.98 -13.56 5.18
CA MET A 266 -5.15 -12.21 4.63
C MET A 266 -4.32 -12.01 3.36
N LEU A 267 -3.05 -12.38 3.37
CA LEU A 267 -2.17 -12.19 2.22
C LEU A 267 -2.64 -13.00 1.01
N LYS A 268 -3.04 -14.26 1.21
CA LYS A 268 -3.62 -15.11 0.16
C LYS A 268 -4.94 -14.55 -0.36
N TYR A 269 -5.79 -14.04 0.52
CA TYR A 269 -7.07 -13.43 0.13
C TYR A 269 -6.85 -12.21 -0.79
N ILE A 270 -5.97 -11.29 -0.39
CA ILE A 270 -5.65 -10.09 -1.16
C ILE A 270 -5.10 -10.45 -2.55
N ILE A 271 -4.15 -11.38 -2.62
CA ILE A 271 -3.56 -11.83 -3.89
C ILE A 271 -4.64 -12.40 -4.81
N ARG A 272 -5.46 -13.33 -4.31
CA ARG A 272 -6.55 -13.93 -5.09
C ARG A 272 -7.52 -12.87 -5.59
N PHE A 273 -7.94 -11.98 -4.70
CA PHE A 273 -8.88 -10.91 -5.03
C PHE A 273 -8.38 -10.02 -6.17
N VAL A 274 -7.12 -9.61 -6.14
CA VAL A 274 -6.53 -8.76 -7.18
C VAL A 274 -6.40 -9.52 -8.51
N LEU A 275 -5.98 -10.78 -8.50
CA LEU A 275 -5.88 -11.60 -9.71
C LEU A 275 -7.24 -11.82 -10.38
N GLU A 276 -8.32 -11.92 -9.59
CA GLU A 276 -9.68 -12.11 -10.09
C GLU A 276 -10.33 -10.81 -10.60
N HIS A 277 -10.03 -9.65 -9.97
CA HIS A 277 -10.74 -8.40 -10.22
C HIS A 277 -9.96 -7.39 -11.06
N ALA A 278 -8.68 -7.62 -11.30
CA ALA A 278 -7.80 -6.76 -12.11
C ALA A 278 -6.88 -7.56 -13.05
N PRO A 279 -7.38 -8.56 -13.80
CA PRO A 279 -6.53 -9.43 -14.63
C PRO A 279 -5.76 -8.64 -15.69
N GLU A 280 -6.32 -7.59 -16.28
CA GLU A 280 -5.70 -6.77 -17.30
C GLU A 280 -4.49 -6.02 -16.74
N GLU A 281 -4.66 -5.37 -15.58
CA GLU A 281 -3.60 -4.65 -14.88
C GLU A 281 -2.49 -5.62 -14.42
N MET A 282 -2.85 -6.79 -13.90
CA MET A 282 -1.88 -7.79 -13.45
C MET A 282 -1.08 -8.38 -14.62
N ASN A 283 -1.69 -8.64 -15.75
CA ASN A 283 -1.00 -9.03 -16.97
C ASN A 283 -0.06 -7.93 -17.47
N PHE A 284 -0.49 -6.66 -17.40
CA PHE A 284 0.36 -5.53 -17.76
C PHE A 284 1.61 -5.47 -16.85
N PHE A 285 1.47 -5.60 -15.54
CA PHE A 285 2.61 -5.62 -14.63
C PHE A 285 3.57 -6.78 -14.92
N ASN A 286 3.04 -7.98 -15.12
CA ASN A 286 3.86 -9.16 -15.45
C ASN A 286 4.63 -8.99 -16.77
N GLN A 287 4.05 -8.31 -17.75
CA GLN A 287 4.68 -8.12 -19.06
C GLN A 287 5.68 -6.97 -19.07
N PHE A 288 5.40 -5.85 -18.40
CA PHE A 288 6.12 -4.58 -18.60
C PHE A 288 6.87 -4.07 -17.37
N VAL A 289 6.55 -4.56 -16.16
CA VAL A 289 7.15 -4.09 -14.90
C VAL A 289 8.04 -5.16 -14.30
N ASP A 290 7.50 -6.35 -14.03
CA ASP A 290 8.21 -7.43 -13.34
C ASP A 290 7.85 -8.79 -13.95
N LYS A 291 8.70 -9.27 -14.85
CA LYS A 291 8.54 -10.59 -15.48
C LYS A 291 8.67 -11.68 -14.42
N GLY A 292 7.65 -12.54 -14.30
CA GLY A 292 7.57 -13.56 -13.27
C GLY A 292 6.74 -13.15 -12.03
N LEU A 293 6.14 -11.96 -12.05
CA LEU A 293 5.25 -11.49 -11.00
C LEU A 293 4.11 -12.49 -10.73
N LEU A 294 3.42 -12.93 -11.78
CA LEU A 294 2.28 -13.85 -11.64
C LEU A 294 2.71 -15.20 -11.09
N ASP A 295 3.86 -15.75 -11.54
CA ASP A 295 4.39 -17.02 -11.02
C ASP A 295 4.70 -16.92 -9.53
N ARG A 296 5.30 -15.79 -9.10
CA ARG A 296 5.60 -15.52 -7.69
C ARG A 296 4.33 -15.41 -6.84
N LEU A 297 3.31 -14.69 -7.32
CA LEU A 297 2.03 -14.57 -6.61
C LEU A 297 1.29 -15.90 -6.54
N HIS A 298 1.30 -16.70 -7.61
CA HIS A 298 0.73 -18.06 -7.58
C HIS A 298 1.50 -18.99 -6.65
N ASN A 299 2.82 -18.85 -6.54
CA ASN A 299 3.60 -19.60 -5.55
C ASN A 299 3.09 -19.31 -4.13
N VAL A 300 2.88 -18.03 -3.78
CA VAL A 300 2.33 -17.64 -2.46
C VAL A 300 0.95 -18.24 -2.23
N LEU A 301 0.05 -18.18 -3.23
CA LEU A 301 -1.30 -18.73 -3.10
C LEU A 301 -1.32 -20.25 -2.86
N ASN A 302 -0.42 -20.97 -3.50
CA ASN A 302 -0.42 -22.44 -3.53
C ASN A 302 0.50 -23.07 -2.46
N SER A 303 1.31 -22.27 -1.78
CA SER A 303 2.22 -22.75 -0.74
C SER A 303 1.57 -22.67 0.64
N GLU A 304 1.82 -23.65 1.47
CA GLU A 304 1.75 -23.50 2.92
C GLU A 304 3.00 -22.74 3.38
N PHE A 305 2.84 -21.69 4.17
CA PHE A 305 3.97 -20.87 4.59
C PHE A 305 4.91 -21.68 5.51
N GLY A 306 6.20 -21.53 5.29
CA GLY A 306 7.22 -22.13 6.15
C GLY A 306 7.21 -21.47 7.53
N ARG A 307 7.78 -22.17 8.51
CA ARG A 307 7.99 -21.64 9.87
C ARG A 307 9.40 -21.99 10.30
N VAL A 308 10.11 -21.04 10.87
CA VAL A 308 11.46 -21.20 11.39
C VAL A 308 11.68 -20.20 12.53
N THR A 309 12.37 -20.60 13.58
CA THR A 309 12.77 -19.66 14.62
C THR A 309 13.92 -18.77 14.13
N TYR A 310 14.04 -17.56 14.68
CA TYR A 310 15.17 -16.67 14.39
C TYR A 310 16.52 -17.37 14.65
N THR A 311 16.62 -18.13 15.73
CA THR A 311 17.85 -18.87 16.07
C THR A 311 18.22 -19.91 15.01
N GLU A 312 17.23 -20.63 14.46
CA GLU A 312 17.45 -21.58 13.38
C GLU A 312 17.77 -20.89 12.06
N ALA A 313 17.02 -19.77 11.76
CA ALA A 313 17.27 -18.97 10.57
C ALA A 313 18.70 -18.41 10.55
N VAL A 314 19.17 -17.86 11.68
CA VAL A 314 20.56 -17.37 11.82
C VAL A 314 21.58 -18.49 11.57
N LYS A 315 21.37 -19.69 12.11
CA LYS A 315 22.29 -20.83 11.84
C LYS A 315 22.38 -21.17 10.36
N ILE A 316 21.23 -21.19 9.67
CA ILE A 316 21.20 -21.44 8.22
C ILE A 316 21.98 -20.33 7.48
N LEU A 317 21.77 -19.08 7.85
CA LEU A 317 22.41 -17.92 7.21
C LEU A 317 23.91 -17.85 7.51
N GLU A 318 24.34 -18.20 8.73
CA GLU A 318 25.77 -18.24 9.12
C GLU A 318 26.59 -19.22 8.26
N GLU A 319 26.00 -20.33 7.81
CA GLU A 319 26.64 -21.29 6.90
C GLU A 319 26.94 -20.67 5.51
N HIS A 320 26.25 -19.58 5.16
CA HIS A 320 26.36 -18.86 3.89
C HIS A 320 26.87 -17.42 4.04
N ASN A 321 27.45 -17.10 5.17
CA ASN A 321 27.85 -15.73 5.52
C ASN A 321 28.78 -15.08 4.47
N ASP A 322 29.57 -15.88 3.75
CA ASP A 322 30.46 -15.35 2.71
C ASP A 322 29.73 -14.79 1.48
N GLU A 323 28.47 -15.15 1.30
CA GLU A 323 27.61 -14.70 0.20
C GLU A 323 26.93 -13.34 0.47
N PHE A 324 26.94 -12.86 1.72
CA PHE A 324 26.26 -11.66 2.15
C PHE A 324 27.18 -10.44 2.28
N ASP A 325 26.67 -9.27 1.93
CA ASP A 325 27.35 -7.99 2.18
C ASP A 325 27.38 -7.70 3.70
N TYR A 326 26.27 -7.95 4.40
CA TYR A 326 26.15 -7.83 5.85
C TYR A 326 26.24 -9.20 6.51
N LYS A 327 27.25 -9.37 7.36
CA LYS A 327 27.46 -10.66 8.06
C LYS A 327 26.42 -10.88 9.14
N VAL A 328 25.83 -12.06 9.16
CA VAL A 328 24.84 -12.47 10.15
C VAL A 328 25.53 -13.04 11.38
N SER A 329 25.00 -12.70 12.54
CA SER A 329 25.28 -13.34 13.83
C SER A 329 24.05 -13.24 14.73
N TRP A 330 23.94 -14.13 15.71
CA TRP A 330 22.80 -14.08 16.63
C TRP A 330 22.70 -12.73 17.35
N GLY A 331 21.51 -12.13 17.34
CA GLY A 331 21.24 -10.82 17.91
C GLY A 331 21.28 -9.64 16.92
N CYS A 332 21.66 -9.87 15.66
CA CYS A 332 21.61 -8.83 14.64
C CYS A 332 20.21 -8.72 13.99
N ASP A 333 19.87 -7.53 13.48
CA ASP A 333 18.73 -7.37 12.59
C ASP A 333 19.00 -8.05 11.24
N LEU A 334 18.06 -8.87 10.79
CA LEU A 334 18.13 -9.48 9.45
C LEU A 334 17.93 -8.38 8.39
N GLN A 335 18.86 -8.38 7.43
CA GLN A 335 18.77 -7.46 6.29
C GLN A 335 17.96 -8.12 5.16
N THR A 336 17.47 -7.32 4.24
CA THR A 336 16.69 -7.80 3.09
C THR A 336 17.36 -8.92 2.30
N GLU A 337 18.69 -8.93 2.20
CA GLU A 337 19.44 -10.01 1.53
C GLU A 337 19.27 -11.34 2.26
N HIS A 338 19.29 -11.34 3.60
CA HIS A 338 19.08 -12.50 4.46
C HIS A 338 17.64 -13.04 4.33
N GLU A 339 16.66 -12.16 4.39
CA GLU A 339 15.24 -12.49 4.26
C GLU A 339 14.90 -13.09 2.89
N ARG A 340 15.48 -12.52 1.83
CA ARG A 340 15.32 -13.05 0.48
C ARG A 340 16.04 -14.38 0.31
N TYR A 341 17.21 -14.55 0.90
CA TYR A 341 17.92 -15.83 0.87
C TYR A 341 17.07 -16.95 1.50
N LEU A 342 16.47 -16.69 2.66
CA LEU A 342 15.55 -17.64 3.29
C LEU A 342 14.38 -18.00 2.38
N THR A 343 13.70 -16.99 1.81
CA THR A 343 12.49 -17.21 1.01
C THR A 343 12.74 -17.74 -0.40
N GLU A 344 13.87 -17.37 -1.03
CA GLU A 344 14.16 -17.68 -2.43
C GLU A 344 15.09 -18.88 -2.62
N GLN A 345 16.04 -19.10 -1.69
CA GLN A 345 17.02 -20.19 -1.80
C GLN A 345 16.70 -21.36 -0.88
N VAL A 346 16.37 -21.10 0.39
CA VAL A 346 16.15 -22.13 1.40
C VAL A 346 14.75 -22.73 1.31
N PHE A 347 13.72 -21.92 1.56
CA PHE A 347 12.33 -22.39 1.64
C PHE A 347 11.61 -22.39 0.30
N LYS A 348 11.99 -21.54 -0.65
CA LYS A 348 11.39 -21.31 -1.98
C LYS A 348 9.89 -21.01 -1.91
N LYS A 349 9.46 -20.39 -0.83
CA LYS A 349 8.08 -20.01 -0.51
C LYS A 349 8.09 -18.97 0.62
N PRO A 350 6.93 -18.34 0.94
CA PRO A 350 6.83 -17.50 2.12
C PRO A 350 7.19 -18.25 3.39
N VAL A 351 7.80 -17.55 4.35
CA VAL A 351 8.22 -18.12 5.62
C VAL A 351 7.96 -17.15 6.78
N PHE A 352 7.45 -17.67 7.88
CA PHE A 352 7.40 -16.96 9.15
C PHE A 352 8.69 -17.23 9.92
N VAL A 353 9.35 -16.16 10.33
CA VAL A 353 10.48 -16.20 11.26
C VAL A 353 9.97 -15.77 12.62
N THR A 354 10.17 -16.58 13.66
CA THR A 354 9.62 -16.33 15.01
C THR A 354 10.70 -16.24 16.07
N ASP A 355 10.33 -15.82 17.26
CA ASP A 355 11.15 -15.89 18.48
C ASP A 355 12.48 -15.13 18.36
N TYR A 356 12.35 -13.85 18.06
CA TYR A 356 13.46 -12.92 17.92
C TYR A 356 14.11 -12.56 19.27
N PRO A 357 15.41 -12.17 19.28
CA PRO A 357 16.05 -11.60 20.46
C PRO A 357 15.28 -10.37 20.96
N LYS A 358 15.07 -10.28 22.27
CA LYS A 358 14.33 -9.17 22.88
C LYS A 358 14.97 -7.79 22.64
N GLU A 359 16.29 -7.75 22.47
CA GLU A 359 17.06 -6.52 22.32
C GLU A 359 16.76 -5.78 21.01
N ILE A 360 16.29 -6.49 19.97
CA ILE A 360 15.98 -5.92 18.65
C ILE A 360 14.49 -5.82 18.38
N LYS A 361 13.65 -6.03 19.39
CA LYS A 361 12.17 -5.98 19.25
C LYS A 361 11.54 -5.08 20.31
N ALA A 362 10.33 -4.61 20.02
CA ALA A 362 9.60 -3.63 20.82
C ALA A 362 9.21 -4.15 22.23
N PHE A 363 8.97 -3.21 23.14
CA PHE A 363 8.75 -3.47 24.58
C PHE A 363 7.48 -4.28 24.87
N TYR A 364 6.47 -4.18 24.03
CA TYR A 364 5.15 -4.79 24.22
C TYR A 364 5.08 -6.26 23.83
N MET A 365 6.12 -6.82 23.24
CA MET A 365 6.12 -8.20 22.77
C MET A 365 6.30 -9.18 23.95
N LYS A 366 5.54 -10.29 23.91
CA LYS A 366 5.54 -11.29 24.98
C LYS A 366 6.91 -11.94 25.15
N MET A 367 7.45 -11.89 26.37
CA MET A 367 8.69 -12.57 26.71
C MET A 367 8.52 -14.09 26.70
N ASN A 368 9.38 -14.80 25.98
CA ASN A 368 9.42 -16.25 25.99
C ASN A 368 10.00 -16.79 27.31
N PRO A 369 9.77 -18.08 27.65
CA PRO A 369 10.27 -18.70 28.88
C PRO A 369 11.78 -18.68 29.05
N ASP A 370 12.54 -18.52 27.98
CA ASP A 370 14.01 -18.43 27.98
C ASP A 370 14.54 -17.07 28.50
N ASN A 371 13.67 -16.07 28.64
CA ASN A 371 13.97 -14.68 29.01
C ASN A 371 15.03 -13.99 28.09
N LYS A 372 15.22 -14.51 26.88
CA LYS A 372 16.14 -13.97 25.87
C LYS A 372 15.42 -13.59 24.59
N THR A 373 14.38 -14.34 24.24
CA THR A 373 13.59 -14.10 23.04
C THR A 373 12.19 -13.65 23.37
N VAL A 374 11.52 -13.05 22.39
CA VAL A 374 10.12 -12.63 22.46
C VAL A 374 9.32 -13.33 21.37
N ALA A 375 8.02 -13.53 21.61
CA ALA A 375 7.08 -14.13 20.67
C ALA A 375 6.73 -13.15 19.54
N ALA A 376 7.76 -12.68 18.83
CA ALA A 376 7.66 -11.88 17.62
C ALA A 376 7.53 -12.78 16.39
N VAL A 377 6.99 -12.24 15.32
CA VAL A 377 6.93 -12.90 14.01
C VAL A 377 7.11 -11.89 12.89
N ASP A 378 7.93 -12.23 11.92
CA ASP A 378 8.01 -11.53 10.64
C ASP A 378 7.61 -12.50 9.52
N CYS A 379 6.67 -12.08 8.67
CA CYS A 379 6.30 -12.82 7.46
C CYS A 379 7.18 -12.35 6.31
N LEU A 380 8.02 -13.24 5.82
CA LEU A 380 8.91 -12.98 4.70
C LEU A 380 8.32 -13.58 3.42
N VAL A 381 8.39 -12.83 2.32
CA VAL A 381 7.93 -13.29 1.00
C VAL A 381 9.02 -13.15 -0.05
N PRO A 382 9.06 -14.04 -1.07
CA PRO A 382 10.03 -13.94 -2.16
C PRO A 382 9.95 -12.58 -2.87
N GLY A 383 11.08 -11.98 -3.19
CA GLY A 383 11.18 -10.73 -3.95
C GLY A 383 11.25 -9.45 -3.11
N ILE A 384 10.64 -9.43 -1.92
CA ILE A 384 10.62 -8.21 -1.08
C ILE A 384 11.20 -8.41 0.32
N GLY A 385 11.22 -9.64 0.85
CA GLY A 385 11.57 -9.93 2.23
C GLY A 385 10.38 -9.71 3.17
N GLU A 386 10.59 -9.07 4.30
CA GLU A 386 9.53 -8.79 5.29
C GLU A 386 8.39 -7.94 4.68
N ILE A 387 7.17 -8.46 4.81
CA ILE A 387 5.93 -7.78 4.39
C ILE A 387 4.97 -7.54 5.57
N ILE A 388 5.01 -8.39 6.58
CA ILE A 388 4.22 -8.30 7.83
C ILE A 388 5.16 -8.50 9.00
N GLY A 389 5.05 -7.65 10.01
CA GLY A 389 5.69 -7.82 11.32
C GLY A 389 4.63 -7.87 12.41
N GLY A 390 4.72 -8.81 13.34
CA GLY A 390 3.73 -9.00 14.40
C GLY A 390 4.29 -9.63 15.67
N SER A 391 3.41 -9.85 16.64
CA SER A 391 3.78 -10.58 17.85
C SER A 391 2.55 -11.01 18.67
N GLN A 392 2.73 -11.99 19.50
CA GLN A 392 1.92 -12.08 20.72
C GLN A 392 2.33 -10.94 21.65
N ARG A 393 1.36 -10.29 22.29
CA ARG A 393 1.58 -9.15 23.18
C ARG A 393 1.82 -9.63 24.61
N GLU A 394 2.65 -8.90 25.36
CA GLU A 394 2.86 -9.19 26.79
C GLU A 394 1.57 -8.93 27.57
N ASP A 395 1.03 -9.94 28.19
CA ASP A 395 -0.23 -9.95 28.92
C ASP A 395 -0.05 -9.90 30.46
N ASP A 396 1.19 -9.97 30.94
CA ASP A 396 1.53 -9.83 32.34
C ASP A 396 1.93 -8.40 32.71
N TYR A 397 1.22 -7.81 33.69
CA TYR A 397 1.46 -6.44 34.13
C TYR A 397 2.89 -6.22 34.67
N GLY A 398 3.41 -7.19 35.47
CA GLY A 398 4.73 -7.06 36.08
C GLY A 398 5.84 -7.18 35.03
N ARG A 399 5.73 -8.10 34.09
CA ARG A 399 6.71 -8.29 33.02
C ARG A 399 6.74 -7.11 32.06
N LEU A 400 5.58 -6.60 31.65
CA LEU A 400 5.48 -5.42 30.80
C LEU A 400 6.11 -4.21 31.48
N GLY A 401 5.76 -3.97 32.77
CA GLY A 401 6.33 -2.87 33.55
C GLY A 401 7.85 -2.98 33.74
N ALA A 402 8.36 -4.19 33.99
CA ALA A 402 9.80 -4.44 34.09
C ALA A 402 10.54 -4.17 32.76
N ARG A 403 9.93 -4.55 31.62
CA ARG A 403 10.50 -4.28 30.30
C ARG A 403 10.52 -2.78 29.98
N MET A 404 9.49 -2.04 30.36
CA MET A 404 9.46 -0.58 30.25
C MET A 404 10.58 0.07 31.07
N ASP A 405 10.81 -0.39 32.32
CA ASP A 405 11.90 0.09 33.14
C ASP A 405 13.27 -0.19 32.51
N GLU A 406 13.48 -1.41 31.99
CA GLU A 406 14.71 -1.81 31.30
C GLU A 406 15.04 -0.87 30.12
N LEU A 407 14.02 -0.41 29.40
CA LEU A 407 14.15 0.49 28.25
C LEU A 407 14.09 1.99 28.62
N GLY A 408 13.89 2.33 29.88
CA GLY A 408 13.81 3.70 30.36
C GLY A 408 12.57 4.46 29.91
N LEU A 409 11.47 3.75 29.58
CA LEU A 409 10.19 4.35 29.22
C LEU A 409 9.48 4.94 30.43
N LYS A 410 8.85 6.09 30.25
CA LYS A 410 8.02 6.73 31.29
C LYS A 410 6.66 6.06 31.35
N LYS A 411 6.42 5.27 32.38
CA LYS A 411 5.16 4.51 32.56
C LYS A 411 3.92 5.40 32.55
N GLU A 412 4.03 6.63 33.01
CA GLU A 412 2.95 7.60 33.02
C GLU A 412 2.40 7.93 31.63
N ASP A 413 3.23 7.83 30.62
CA ASP A 413 2.82 8.03 29.22
C ASP A 413 2.04 6.82 28.66
N TYR A 414 2.08 5.68 29.38
CA TYR A 414 1.48 4.39 29.00
C TYR A 414 0.51 3.83 30.05
N ASP A 415 0.04 4.63 30.99
CA ASP A 415 -0.89 4.19 32.05
C ASP A 415 -2.11 3.47 31.46
N PHE A 416 -2.70 4.01 30.39
CA PHE A 416 -3.83 3.41 29.71
C PHE A 416 -3.52 2.00 29.16
N TYR A 417 -2.30 1.77 28.72
CA TYR A 417 -1.84 0.51 28.16
C TYR A 417 -1.54 -0.53 29.24
N LEU A 418 -0.95 -0.09 30.36
CA LEU A 418 -0.75 -0.91 31.56
C LEU A 418 -2.08 -1.32 32.21
N ASP A 419 -3.10 -0.46 32.18
CA ASP A 419 -4.43 -0.76 32.68
C ASP A 419 -5.09 -1.96 31.98
N LEU A 420 -4.78 -2.21 30.72
CA LEU A 420 -5.25 -3.41 30.00
C LEU A 420 -4.77 -4.71 30.64
N ARG A 421 -3.59 -4.69 31.28
CA ARG A 421 -3.03 -5.85 31.99
C ARG A 421 -3.54 -5.96 33.41
N LYS A 422 -4.05 -4.87 33.97
CA LYS A 422 -4.58 -4.79 35.31
C LYS A 422 -6.07 -5.14 35.40
N TYR A 423 -6.83 -4.82 34.36
CA TYR A 423 -8.29 -4.95 34.35
C TYR A 423 -8.75 -6.00 33.32
N GLY A 424 -8.56 -7.27 33.64
CA GLY A 424 -9.03 -8.39 32.82
C GLY A 424 -8.13 -8.71 31.64
N SER A 425 -6.83 -8.80 31.89
CA SER A 425 -5.84 -9.18 30.87
C SER A 425 -6.12 -10.55 30.28
N THR A 426 -5.85 -10.70 29.02
CA THR A 426 -5.84 -11.99 28.32
C THR A 426 -4.71 -12.04 27.30
N ARG A 427 -4.33 -13.25 26.89
CA ARG A 427 -3.43 -13.41 25.75
C ARG A 427 -4.04 -12.73 24.52
N HIS A 428 -3.25 -12.01 23.77
CA HIS A 428 -3.66 -11.35 22.54
C HIS A 428 -2.48 -11.18 21.61
N ALA A 429 -2.77 -11.07 20.33
CA ALA A 429 -1.77 -11.02 19.28
C ALA A 429 -2.25 -10.14 18.13
N GLY A 430 -1.31 -9.63 17.37
CA GLY A 430 -1.60 -8.82 16.21
C GLY A 430 -0.35 -8.52 15.39
N PHE A 431 -0.56 -7.96 14.21
CA PHE A 431 0.53 -7.64 13.29
C PHE A 431 0.31 -6.31 12.57
N GLY A 432 1.34 -5.83 11.90
CA GLY A 432 1.30 -4.69 11.00
C GLY A 432 1.64 -5.10 9.56
N LEU A 433 0.78 -4.75 8.62
CA LEU A 433 1.07 -4.80 7.18
C LEU A 433 1.21 -3.37 6.64
N GLY A 434 2.38 -3.05 6.11
CA GLY A 434 2.58 -1.81 5.36
C GLY A 434 1.82 -1.86 4.04
N PHE A 435 0.81 -0.99 3.88
CA PHE A 435 -0.06 -1.02 2.70
C PHE A 435 0.71 -0.79 1.40
N GLU A 436 1.60 0.19 1.39
CA GLU A 436 2.42 0.50 0.22
C GLU A 436 3.36 -0.63 -0.14
N ARG A 437 3.96 -1.30 0.86
CA ARG A 437 4.81 -2.46 0.64
C ARG A 437 4.02 -3.62 0.02
N CYS A 438 2.79 -3.82 0.47
CA CYS A 438 1.86 -4.78 -0.13
C CYS A 438 1.53 -4.42 -1.59
N VAL A 439 1.22 -3.16 -1.89
CA VAL A 439 0.95 -2.72 -3.27
C VAL A 439 2.19 -2.86 -4.15
N MET A 440 3.39 -2.53 -3.65
CA MET A 440 4.66 -2.79 -4.36
C MET A 440 4.81 -4.27 -4.70
N TYR A 441 4.55 -5.14 -3.73
CA TYR A 441 4.64 -6.59 -3.90
C TYR A 441 3.69 -7.11 -4.99
N LEU A 442 2.43 -6.64 -4.98
CA LEU A 442 1.40 -7.05 -5.93
C LEU A 442 1.61 -6.51 -7.35
N THR A 443 2.27 -5.37 -7.49
CA THR A 443 2.45 -4.69 -8.79
C THR A 443 3.84 -4.86 -9.39
N GLY A 444 4.80 -5.36 -8.60
CA GLY A 444 6.21 -5.44 -9.01
C GLY A 444 6.92 -4.08 -9.03
N MET A 445 6.27 -3.01 -8.54
CA MET A 445 6.89 -1.69 -8.48
C MET A 445 8.02 -1.67 -7.45
N SER A 446 9.20 -1.19 -7.87
CA SER A 446 10.42 -1.25 -7.06
C SER A 446 10.61 -0.07 -6.10
N ASN A 447 9.75 0.94 -6.17
CA ASN A 447 9.91 2.16 -5.36
C ASN A 447 8.57 2.58 -4.76
N ILE A 448 8.55 2.80 -3.45
CA ILE A 448 7.35 3.18 -2.67
C ILE A 448 6.71 4.48 -3.19
N ARG A 449 7.52 5.40 -3.73
CA ARG A 449 7.04 6.66 -4.34
C ARG A 449 6.13 6.44 -5.55
N ASP A 450 6.18 5.25 -6.15
CA ASP A 450 5.41 4.91 -7.34
C ASP A 450 4.10 4.18 -7.03
N VAL A 451 3.83 3.89 -5.75
CA VAL A 451 2.56 3.30 -5.30
C VAL A 451 1.76 4.23 -4.38
N ILE A 452 2.25 5.44 -4.14
CA ILE A 452 1.59 6.52 -3.41
C ILE A 452 1.22 7.62 -4.40
N PRO A 453 -0.04 8.10 -4.44
CA PRO A 453 -0.45 9.16 -5.37
C PRO A 453 0.42 10.43 -5.27
N PHE A 454 0.64 10.92 -4.07
CA PHE A 454 1.46 12.10 -3.74
C PHE A 454 2.42 11.73 -2.60
N PRO A 455 3.61 11.18 -2.90
CA PRO A 455 4.50 10.65 -1.88
C PRO A 455 5.12 11.75 -1.02
N ARG A 456 5.17 11.54 0.29
CA ARG A 456 5.89 12.36 1.26
C ARG A 456 7.18 11.65 1.63
N THR A 457 8.31 12.25 1.34
CA THR A 457 9.64 11.69 1.63
C THR A 457 10.59 12.80 2.02
N VAL A 458 11.80 12.46 2.48
CA VAL A 458 12.82 13.44 2.80
C VAL A 458 13.00 14.43 1.63
N ASN A 459 12.96 15.71 1.92
CA ASN A 459 13.05 16.82 0.96
C ASN A 459 11.99 16.81 -0.17
N ASN A 460 10.86 16.13 0.03
CA ASN A 460 9.77 16.14 -0.94
C ASN A 460 8.41 16.20 -0.25
N CYS A 461 7.71 17.31 -0.46
CA CYS A 461 6.34 17.56 -0.01
C CYS A 461 5.52 18.27 -1.11
N GLU A 462 5.87 18.01 -2.37
CA GLU A 462 5.23 18.64 -3.53
C GLU A 462 3.85 18.05 -3.80
N LEU A 463 2.83 18.93 -4.00
CA LEU A 463 1.40 18.70 -4.28
C LEU A 463 0.60 18.04 -3.17
#